data_c203076bf585782594302c40325b255e
#
_entry.id   c203076bf585782594302c40325b255e
#
_cell.length_a   1.000
_cell.length_b   1.000
_cell.length_c   1.000
_cell.angle_alpha   90.00
_cell.angle_beta   90.00
_cell.angle_gamma   90.00
#
_symmetry.space_group_name_H-M   'P 1'
#
loop_
_entity.id
_entity.type
_entity.pdbx_description
1 polymer ?
#
loop_
_entity_poly.entity_id
_entity_poly.type
_entity_poly.pdbx_seq_one_letter_code
_entity_poly.pdbx_strand_id
1 'polypeptide(L)'
;MAAETLAQAGHAVDVYDAMPSVARKFLLAGKGGMNITHSEPLPAFIGRYGPRAAQLDPLIRDFDPDTLRAWIEGLGVGTFVGSSGRVFPTDMKAAPLLRAWMQRLRDAGVRFHLRHRWVGW
;
A
#
# COMPACT_ATOMS: atom_id res chain seq x y z
N MET A 1 3.08 -1.16 -4.83
CA MET A 1 3.35 -2.61 -4.64
C MET A 1 3.89 -3.23 -5.93
N ALA A 2 3.09 -3.51 -7.01
CA ALA A 2 3.61 -4.19 -8.20
C ALA A 2 4.90 -3.57 -8.78
N ALA A 3 4.96 -2.25 -8.94
CA ALA A 3 6.16 -1.57 -9.42
C ALA A 3 7.39 -1.79 -8.52
N GLU A 4 7.19 -1.84 -7.21
CA GLU A 4 8.26 -2.12 -6.24
C GLU A 4 8.77 -3.56 -6.38
N THR A 5 7.85 -4.53 -6.42
CA THR A 5 8.19 -5.94 -6.57
C THR A 5 8.95 -6.20 -7.88
N LEU A 6 8.50 -5.62 -8.99
CA LEU A 6 9.16 -5.75 -10.29
C LEU A 6 10.55 -5.09 -10.29
N ALA A 7 10.68 -3.90 -9.73
CA ALA A 7 11.96 -3.20 -9.64
C ALA A 7 12.96 -3.97 -8.76
N GLN A 8 12.52 -4.53 -7.63
CA GLN A 8 13.32 -5.39 -6.76
C GLN A 8 13.77 -6.69 -7.46
N ALA A 9 12.97 -7.20 -8.40
CA ALA A 9 13.32 -8.33 -9.25
C ALA A 9 14.24 -7.94 -10.43
N GLY A 10 14.72 -6.70 -10.50
CA GLY A 10 15.67 -6.22 -11.54
C GLY A 10 15.02 -5.79 -12.85
N HIS A 11 13.69 -5.68 -12.91
CA HIS A 11 13.00 -5.20 -14.11
C HIS A 11 13.01 -3.68 -14.20
N ALA A 12 13.15 -3.15 -15.43
CA ALA A 12 12.89 -1.74 -15.72
C ALA A 12 11.38 -1.48 -15.62
N VAL A 13 10.96 -0.50 -14.82
CA VAL A 13 9.56 -0.24 -14.53
C VAL A 13 9.17 1.18 -14.89
N ASP A 14 8.14 1.33 -15.71
CA ASP A 14 7.49 2.59 -16.04
C ASP A 14 6.06 2.59 -15.51
N VAL A 15 5.71 3.63 -14.73
CA VAL A 15 4.36 3.83 -14.16
C VAL A 15 3.72 5.01 -14.85
N TYR A 16 2.57 4.79 -15.46
CA TYR A 16 1.79 5.83 -16.15
C TYR A 16 0.57 6.23 -15.31
N ASP A 17 0.34 7.51 -15.12
CA ASP A 17 -0.82 8.05 -14.43
C ASP A 17 -1.44 9.19 -15.29
N ALA A 18 -2.75 9.11 -15.51
CA ALA A 18 -3.47 10.14 -16.25
C ALA A 18 -3.52 11.50 -15.53
N MET A 19 -3.27 11.50 -14.23
CA MET A 19 -3.37 12.69 -13.38
C MET A 19 -2.04 13.45 -13.31
N PRO A 20 -2.05 14.73 -12.89
CA PRO A 20 -0.84 15.53 -12.71
C PRO A 20 0.02 15.12 -11.51
N SER A 21 -0.45 14.20 -10.67
CA SER A 21 0.30 13.59 -9.58
C SER A 21 -0.15 12.15 -9.38
N VAL A 22 0.78 11.26 -9.00
CA VAL A 22 0.47 9.85 -8.71
C VAL A 22 -0.29 9.67 -7.42
N ALA A 23 -0.98 8.53 -7.30
CA ALA A 23 -1.59 8.03 -6.07
C ALA A 23 -2.61 8.99 -5.42
N ARG A 24 -3.33 9.78 -6.19
CA ARG A 24 -4.36 10.71 -5.66
C ARG A 24 -5.44 10.01 -4.86
N LYS A 25 -5.89 8.81 -5.28
CA LYS A 25 -6.88 8.02 -4.51
C LYS A 25 -6.35 7.61 -3.14
N PHE A 26 -5.08 7.26 -3.04
CA PHE A 26 -4.41 6.94 -1.78
C PHE A 26 -4.45 8.14 -0.82
N LEU A 27 -4.16 9.34 -1.30
CA LEU A 27 -4.23 10.57 -0.51
C LEU A 27 -5.67 10.90 -0.07
N LEU A 28 -6.66 10.65 -0.93
CA LEU A 28 -8.08 10.90 -0.61
C LEU A 28 -8.60 9.93 0.46
N ALA A 29 -8.14 8.69 0.47
CA ALA A 29 -8.55 7.69 1.45
C ALA A 29 -8.13 8.07 2.89
N GLY A 30 -7.10 8.90 3.05
CA GLY A 30 -6.58 9.33 4.35
C GLY A 30 -7.23 10.57 4.97
N LYS A 31 -8.35 11.08 4.48
CA LYS A 31 -8.96 12.35 4.98
C LYS A 31 -9.37 12.33 6.46
N GLY A 32 -9.84 11.22 6.98
CA GLY A 32 -10.25 11.06 8.39
C GLY A 32 -9.25 10.26 9.25
N GLY A 33 -8.06 10.03 8.73
CA GLY A 33 -7.07 9.12 9.27
C GLY A 33 -6.90 7.93 8.33
N MET A 34 -5.65 7.65 7.95
CA MET A 34 -5.35 6.58 7.02
C MET A 34 -5.39 5.23 7.73
N ASN A 35 -6.52 4.55 7.65
CA ASN A 35 -6.59 3.15 8.07
C ASN A 35 -5.78 2.28 7.10
N ILE A 36 -4.77 1.58 7.62
CA ILE A 36 -3.86 0.73 6.86
C ILE A 36 -4.38 -0.70 6.82
N THR A 37 -4.68 -1.25 8.00
CA THR A 37 -5.13 -2.63 8.20
C THR A 37 -5.84 -2.77 9.55
N HIS A 38 -6.03 -4.00 10.01
CA HIS A 38 -6.64 -4.33 11.30
C HIS A 38 -5.74 -5.29 12.08
N SER A 39 -5.69 -5.16 13.39
CA SER A 39 -4.84 -5.95 14.29
C SER A 39 -5.49 -7.23 14.82
N GLU A 40 -6.65 -7.61 14.28
CA GLU A 40 -7.31 -8.85 14.69
C GLU A 40 -6.49 -10.08 14.28
N PRO A 41 -6.66 -11.23 14.95
CA PRO A 41 -6.00 -12.47 14.56
C PRO A 41 -6.25 -12.83 13.09
N LEU A 42 -5.24 -13.31 12.40
CA LEU A 42 -5.27 -13.56 10.95
C LEU A 42 -6.45 -14.45 10.50
N PRO A 43 -6.84 -15.53 11.23
CA PRO A 43 -8.01 -16.31 10.84
C PRO A 43 -9.32 -15.50 10.85
N ALA A 44 -9.50 -14.60 11.82
CA ALA A 44 -10.65 -13.71 11.89
C ALA A 44 -10.64 -12.69 10.75
N PHE A 45 -9.47 -12.11 10.46
CA PHE A 45 -9.27 -11.20 9.33
C PHE A 45 -9.65 -11.85 8.00
N ILE A 46 -9.16 -13.06 7.73
CA ILE A 46 -9.48 -13.84 6.52
C ILE A 46 -10.98 -14.16 6.48
N GLY A 47 -11.58 -14.55 7.62
CA GLY A 47 -13.01 -14.85 7.71
C GLY A 47 -13.94 -13.72 7.28
N ARG A 48 -13.49 -12.45 7.35
CA ARG A 48 -14.27 -11.28 6.91
C ARG A 48 -14.57 -11.26 5.41
N TYR A 49 -13.80 -12.01 4.61
CA TYR A 49 -14.04 -12.15 3.18
C TYR A 49 -15.17 -13.16 2.84
N GLY A 50 -15.79 -13.79 3.86
CA GLY A 50 -16.95 -14.65 3.70
C GLY A 50 -16.73 -15.75 2.66
N PRO A 51 -17.61 -15.89 1.64
CA PRO A 51 -17.49 -16.95 0.63
C PRO A 51 -16.18 -16.92 -0.18
N ARG A 52 -15.43 -15.82 -0.15
CA ARG A 52 -14.15 -15.68 -0.86
C ARG A 52 -12.94 -15.96 0.03
N ALA A 53 -13.15 -16.22 1.32
CA ALA A 53 -12.05 -16.45 2.27
C ALA A 53 -11.07 -17.52 1.80
N ALA A 54 -11.56 -18.67 1.35
CA ALA A 54 -10.71 -19.78 0.89
C ALA A 54 -9.84 -19.41 -0.34
N GLN A 55 -10.35 -18.56 -1.22
CA GLN A 55 -9.61 -18.11 -2.41
C GLN A 55 -8.57 -17.06 -2.07
N LEU A 56 -8.84 -16.23 -1.06
CA LEU A 56 -7.96 -15.12 -0.66
C LEU A 56 -6.96 -15.53 0.42
N ASP A 57 -7.21 -16.59 1.17
CA ASP A 57 -6.37 -17.04 2.29
C ASP A 57 -4.88 -17.17 1.90
N PRO A 58 -4.48 -17.87 0.82
CA PRO A 58 -3.07 -17.96 0.46
C PRO A 58 -2.45 -16.61 0.12
N LEU A 59 -3.19 -15.72 -0.56
CA LEU A 59 -2.70 -14.39 -0.93
C LEU A 59 -2.54 -13.47 0.29
N ILE A 60 -3.49 -13.56 1.25
CA ILE A 60 -3.44 -12.76 2.48
C ILE A 60 -2.32 -13.26 3.39
N ARG A 61 -2.06 -14.57 3.46
CA ARG A 61 -0.93 -15.11 4.24
C ARG A 61 0.42 -14.73 3.66
N ASP A 62 0.50 -14.62 2.35
CA ASP A 62 1.73 -14.21 1.66
C ASP A 62 2.10 -12.75 1.94
N PHE A 63 1.09 -11.89 2.15
CA PHE A 63 1.25 -10.49 2.53
C PHE A 63 0.18 -10.08 3.56
N ASP A 64 0.38 -10.52 4.79
CA ASP A 64 -0.55 -10.36 5.89
C ASP A 64 -0.50 -8.95 6.54
N PRO A 65 -1.42 -8.63 7.48
CA PRO A 65 -1.43 -7.36 8.17
C PRO A 65 -0.12 -7.00 8.89
N ASP A 66 0.59 -7.97 9.45
CA ASP A 66 1.86 -7.72 10.14
C ASP A 66 2.99 -7.46 9.15
N THR A 67 3.04 -8.22 8.05
CA THR A 67 3.95 -7.97 6.92
C THR A 67 3.73 -6.57 6.32
N LEU A 68 2.47 -6.14 6.15
CA LEU A 68 2.16 -4.80 5.69
C LEU A 68 2.66 -3.73 6.67
N ARG A 69 2.50 -3.93 7.97
CA ARG A 69 3.04 -3.01 9.01
C ARG A 69 4.56 -2.94 8.95
N ALA A 70 5.23 -4.08 8.90
CA ALA A 70 6.69 -4.14 8.78
C ALA A 70 7.19 -3.44 7.50
N TRP A 71 6.48 -3.60 6.38
CA TRP A 71 6.78 -2.89 5.14
C TRP A 71 6.67 -1.36 5.29
N ILE A 72 5.64 -0.86 5.99
CA ILE A 72 5.46 0.57 6.28
C ILE A 72 6.56 1.08 7.22
N GLU A 73 6.90 0.34 8.27
CA GLU A 73 8.00 0.66 9.19
C GLU A 73 9.34 0.70 8.45
N GLY A 74 9.55 -0.20 7.49
CA GLY A 74 10.69 -0.16 6.57
C GLY A 74 10.75 1.09 5.68
N LEU A 75 9.66 1.85 5.56
CA LEU A 75 9.63 3.19 4.93
C LEU A 75 9.95 4.32 5.91
N GLY A 76 10.26 4.01 7.18
CA GLY A 76 10.49 4.99 8.23
C GLY A 76 9.21 5.60 8.80
N VAL A 77 8.05 4.97 8.58
CA VAL A 77 6.75 5.42 9.09
C VAL A 77 6.28 4.48 10.19
N GLY A 78 6.18 4.97 11.42
CA GLY A 78 5.64 4.19 12.54
C GLY A 78 4.15 3.94 12.40
N THR A 79 3.67 2.85 13.01
CA THR A 79 2.23 2.50 13.04
C THR A 79 1.75 2.28 14.47
N PHE A 80 0.47 2.53 14.74
CA PHE A 80 -0.17 2.22 16.01
C PHE A 80 -1.55 1.58 15.80
N VAL A 81 -2.02 0.86 16.82
CA VAL A 81 -3.35 0.26 16.85
C VAL A 81 -4.29 1.20 17.58
N GLY A 82 -5.35 1.63 16.92
CA GLY A 82 -6.43 2.41 17.55
C GLY A 82 -7.36 1.54 18.40
N SER A 83 -8.22 2.17 19.19
CA SER A 83 -9.17 1.48 20.11
C SER A 83 -10.13 0.52 19.42
N SER A 84 -10.38 0.71 18.12
CA SER A 84 -11.22 -0.18 17.30
C SER A 84 -10.46 -1.35 16.67
N GLY A 85 -9.17 -1.54 16.99
CA GLY A 85 -8.31 -2.53 16.34
C GLY A 85 -7.79 -2.11 14.96
N ARG A 86 -8.19 -0.97 14.44
CA ARG A 86 -7.65 -0.43 13.19
C ARG A 86 -6.23 0.07 13.37
N VAL A 87 -5.40 -0.16 12.36
CA VAL A 87 -4.00 0.27 12.35
C VAL A 87 -3.86 1.53 11.54
N PHE A 88 -3.13 2.51 12.08
CA PHE A 88 -2.90 3.81 11.46
C PHE A 88 -1.42 4.17 11.46
N PRO A 89 -0.93 5.03 10.54
CA PRO A 89 0.35 5.70 10.71
C PRO A 89 0.33 6.57 11.97
N THR A 90 1.47 6.74 12.63
CA THR A 90 1.58 7.50 13.89
C THR A 90 1.05 8.94 13.75
N ASP A 91 1.20 9.57 12.60
CA ASP A 91 0.69 10.91 12.31
C ASP A 91 -0.72 10.93 11.69
N MET A 92 -1.38 9.79 11.55
CA MET A 92 -2.71 9.61 10.95
C MET A 92 -2.80 10.00 9.46
N LYS A 93 -1.70 10.36 8.80
CA LYS A 93 -1.70 10.96 7.46
C LYS A 93 -1.16 10.02 6.39
N ALA A 94 -1.79 10.05 5.21
CA ALA A 94 -1.34 9.30 4.04
C ALA A 94 -0.10 9.93 3.36
N ALA A 95 0.05 11.25 3.44
CA ALA A 95 1.04 11.98 2.64
C ALA A 95 2.50 11.67 3.01
N PRO A 96 2.90 11.56 4.29
CA PRO A 96 4.27 11.15 4.64
C PRO A 96 4.60 9.75 4.17
N LEU A 97 3.69 8.79 4.36
CA LEU A 97 3.85 7.42 3.88
C LEU A 97 4.01 7.38 2.35
N LEU A 98 3.16 8.10 1.62
CA LEU A 98 3.26 8.17 0.16
C LEU A 98 4.60 8.77 -0.29
N ARG A 99 5.07 9.85 0.36
CA ARG A 99 6.36 10.47 0.00
C ARG A 99 7.52 9.51 0.18
N ALA A 100 7.58 8.81 1.31
CA ALA A 100 8.62 7.82 1.60
C ALA A 100 8.59 6.67 0.58
N TRP A 101 7.40 6.17 0.26
CA TRP A 101 7.24 5.12 -0.74
C TRP A 101 7.64 5.58 -2.15
N MET A 102 7.21 6.76 -2.55
CA MET A 102 7.61 7.34 -3.85
C MET A 102 9.12 7.55 -3.96
N GLN A 103 9.78 7.95 -2.86
CA GLN A 103 11.23 8.06 -2.84
C GLN A 103 11.90 6.71 -3.04
N ARG A 104 11.49 5.68 -2.28
CA ARG A 104 11.98 4.31 -2.44
C ARG A 104 11.84 3.79 -3.88
N LEU A 105 10.69 4.04 -4.52
CA LEU A 105 10.47 3.62 -5.91
C LEU A 105 11.41 4.33 -6.88
N ARG A 106 11.66 5.64 -6.70
CA ARG A 106 12.63 6.39 -7.52
C ARG A 106 14.05 5.88 -7.33
N ASP A 107 14.45 5.61 -6.09
CA ASP A 107 15.76 5.07 -5.75
C ASP A 107 15.96 3.68 -6.37
N ALA A 108 14.89 2.90 -6.51
CA ALA A 108 14.85 1.63 -7.24
C ALA A 108 14.77 1.78 -8.78
N GLY A 109 14.85 3.00 -9.32
CA GLY A 109 14.86 3.25 -10.75
C GLY A 109 13.48 3.25 -11.43
N VAL A 110 12.38 3.24 -10.67
CA VAL A 110 11.02 3.33 -11.24
C VAL A 110 10.78 4.71 -11.83
N ARG A 111 10.38 4.76 -13.09
CA ARG A 111 10.06 6.01 -13.81
C ARG A 111 8.56 6.28 -13.75
N PHE A 112 8.19 7.55 -13.56
CA PHE A 112 6.79 7.99 -13.48
C PHE A 112 6.46 8.95 -14.61
N HIS A 113 5.43 8.60 -15.39
CA HIS A 113 4.92 9.38 -16.51
C HIS A 113 3.53 9.92 -16.15
N LEU A 114 3.48 11.20 -15.78
CA LEU A 114 2.25 11.88 -15.38
C LEU A 114 1.51 12.42 -16.60
N ARG A 115 0.19 12.63 -16.49
CA ARG A 115 -0.66 13.14 -17.57
C ARG A 115 -0.66 12.23 -18.81
N HIS A 116 -0.40 10.96 -18.61
CA HIS A 116 -0.43 9.93 -19.64
C HIS A 116 -1.62 9.01 -19.40
N ARG A 117 -2.67 9.21 -20.17
CA ARG A 117 -3.87 8.35 -20.12
C ARG A 117 -3.69 7.16 -21.05
N TRP A 118 -3.83 5.97 -20.50
CA TRP A 118 -3.95 4.77 -21.33
C TRP A 118 -5.32 4.78 -22.04
N VAL A 119 -5.31 4.58 -23.35
CA VAL A 119 -6.52 4.61 -24.22
C VAL A 119 -6.80 3.28 -24.91
N GLY A 120 -5.96 2.29 -24.72
CA GLY A 120 -6.10 0.96 -25.30
C GLY A 120 -4.79 0.41 -25.85
N TRP A 121 -4.91 -0.82 -26.29
CA TRP A 121 -3.83 -1.51 -27.00
C TRP A 121 -3.86 -1.19 -28.49
#